data_2675385f99da840e00ac6a6842df4a21
#
_entry.id   2675385f99da840e00ac6a6842df4a21
#
_cell.length_a   1.000
_cell.length_b   1.000
_cell.length_c   1.000
_cell.angle_alpha   90.00
_cell.angle_beta   90.00
_cell.angle_gamma   90.00
#
_symmetry.space_group_name_H-M   'P 1'
#
loop_
_entity.id
_entity.type
_entity.pdbx_description
1 polymer ?
#
loop_
_entity_poly.entity_id
_entity_poly.type
_entity_poly.pdbx_seq_one_letter_code
_entity_poly.pdbx_strand_id
1 'polypeptide(L)'
;MLEHRQTIVTLPLLNALSDRNVAVVFCDGNRMPNAMLMNLDSNRTQGESYRAQIEASEPLKKNLWKQIVEAKIRNQAALLGKLGKDGDKLKPYYRNVKSGDSDNREGAAARIYWSELFGREFVRIREGAEPNNLLNYGYTILRAAVARSLMGSGLFPAFGIFHRNRYNAFPLADDVMEPYRPYVDELVCRLYLENKTQLTQAVKGELLSLLYADTRFEKVLRPLDVGLTFTSASLAQCFTGMRKKIAFPLLE
;
A
#
# COMPACT_ATOMS: atom_id res chain seq x y z
N MET A 1 16.50 0.59 -4.26
CA MET A 1 16.45 2.05 -4.07
C MET A 1 17.82 2.65 -4.33
N LEU A 2 17.88 3.81 -4.99
CA LEU A 2 19.10 4.54 -5.32
C LEU A 2 19.10 5.82 -4.49
N GLU A 3 19.87 5.84 -3.39
CA GLU A 3 19.85 6.96 -2.42
C GLU A 3 21.22 7.67 -2.29
N HIS A 4 22.30 7.07 -2.75
CA HIS A 4 23.61 7.70 -2.64
C HIS A 4 23.81 8.73 -3.75
N ARG A 5 24.22 9.95 -3.40
CA ARG A 5 24.34 11.09 -4.33
C ARG A 5 25.32 10.88 -5.49
N GLN A 6 26.31 10.01 -5.31
CA GLN A 6 27.33 9.68 -6.32
C GLN A 6 27.02 8.39 -7.09
N THR A 7 25.79 7.84 -6.95
CA THR A 7 25.41 6.65 -7.72
C THR A 7 25.31 6.99 -9.20
N ILE A 8 26.09 6.30 -10.02
CA ILE A 8 26.01 6.38 -11.49
C ILE A 8 25.34 5.10 -11.97
N VAL A 9 24.33 5.23 -12.81
CA VAL A 9 23.58 4.11 -13.39
C VAL A 9 23.64 4.24 -14.90
N THR A 10 24.00 3.15 -15.58
CA THR A 10 24.07 3.13 -17.04
C THR A 10 22.70 2.88 -17.66
N LEU A 11 22.42 3.44 -18.84
CA LEU A 11 21.16 3.21 -19.56
C LEU A 11 20.89 1.72 -19.86
N PRO A 12 21.88 0.90 -20.28
CA PRO A 12 21.67 -0.54 -20.45
C PRO A 12 21.19 -1.25 -19.17
N LEU A 13 21.72 -0.84 -18.01
CA LEU A 13 21.26 -1.39 -16.72
C LEU A 13 19.81 -0.99 -16.42
N LEU A 14 19.44 0.29 -16.63
CA LEU A 14 18.06 0.75 -16.44
C LEU A 14 17.09 0.00 -17.36
N ASN A 15 17.46 -0.20 -18.64
CA ASN A 15 16.63 -0.96 -19.57
C ASN A 15 16.47 -2.42 -19.09
N ALA A 16 17.56 -3.09 -18.72
CA ALA A 16 17.49 -4.47 -18.24
C ALA A 16 16.66 -4.64 -16.95
N LEU A 17 16.64 -3.63 -16.07
CA LEU A 17 15.78 -3.60 -14.88
C LEU A 17 14.31 -3.38 -15.27
N SER A 18 14.05 -2.47 -16.21
CA SER A 18 12.71 -2.19 -16.73
C SER A 18 12.11 -3.43 -17.41
N ASP A 19 12.87 -4.09 -18.28
CA ASP A 19 12.44 -5.30 -19.02
C ASP A 19 12.04 -6.44 -18.06
N ARG A 20 12.65 -6.48 -16.88
CA ARG A 20 12.31 -7.44 -15.82
C ARG A 20 11.28 -6.93 -14.82
N ASN A 21 10.65 -5.79 -15.11
CA ASN A 21 9.69 -5.13 -14.21
C ASN A 21 10.23 -4.92 -12.78
N VAL A 22 11.53 -4.59 -12.67
CA VAL A 22 12.16 -4.29 -11.37
C VAL A 22 11.84 -2.85 -10.98
N ALA A 23 11.28 -2.64 -9.78
CA ALA A 23 11.06 -1.29 -9.25
C ALA A 23 12.40 -0.60 -8.93
N VAL A 24 12.73 0.46 -9.67
CA VAL A 24 13.86 1.34 -9.36
C VAL A 24 13.32 2.62 -8.76
N VAL A 25 13.61 2.85 -7.49
CA VAL A 25 13.18 4.04 -6.75
C VAL A 25 14.38 4.95 -6.54
N PHE A 26 14.25 6.20 -6.96
CA PHE A 26 15.23 7.26 -6.77
C PHE A 26 14.89 8.04 -5.51
N CYS A 27 15.92 8.47 -4.77
CA CYS A 27 15.76 9.28 -3.59
C CYS A 27 16.27 10.71 -3.84
N ASP A 28 15.67 11.68 -3.16
CA ASP A 28 16.09 13.08 -3.16
C ASP A 28 17.37 13.31 -2.34
N GLY A 29 17.77 14.58 -2.22
CA GLY A 29 18.94 14.99 -1.45
C GLY A 29 18.85 14.67 0.06
N ASN A 30 17.67 14.43 0.59
CA ASN A 30 17.40 14.02 1.96
C ASN A 30 17.29 12.50 2.09
N ARG A 31 17.62 11.76 1.02
CA ARG A 31 17.51 10.30 0.94
C ARG A 31 16.08 9.78 1.11
N MET A 32 15.07 10.62 0.77
CA MET A 32 13.68 10.23 0.75
C MET A 32 13.25 9.85 -0.67
N PRO A 33 12.47 8.78 -0.84
CA PRO A 33 11.96 8.38 -2.14
C PRO A 33 11.11 9.47 -2.80
N ASN A 34 11.47 9.89 -4.02
CA ASN A 34 10.77 10.96 -4.73
C ASN A 34 10.44 10.66 -6.20
N ALA A 35 11.08 9.65 -6.81
CA ALA A 35 10.81 9.25 -8.18
C ALA A 35 10.94 7.74 -8.36
N MET A 36 10.35 7.20 -9.42
CA MET A 36 10.39 5.78 -9.72
C MET A 36 10.45 5.54 -11.23
N LEU A 37 11.30 4.59 -11.65
CA LEU A 37 11.25 4.04 -13.00
C LEU A 37 10.09 3.04 -13.08
N MET A 38 9.20 3.23 -14.05
CA MET A 38 8.10 2.32 -14.33
C MET A 38 8.19 1.83 -15.78
N ASN A 39 7.95 0.54 -16.01
CA ASN A 39 7.79 0.01 -17.35
C ASN A 39 6.46 0.49 -17.93
N LEU A 40 6.49 1.11 -19.10
CA LEU A 40 5.30 1.63 -19.79
C LEU A 40 4.57 0.57 -20.60
N ASP A 41 5.22 -0.54 -20.95
CA ASP A 41 4.67 -1.67 -21.75
C ASP A 41 4.82 -2.98 -20.99
N SER A 42 4.24 -3.03 -19.79
CA SER A 42 4.34 -4.17 -18.88
C SER A 42 3.20 -5.20 -19.03
N ASN A 43 2.16 -4.89 -19.83
CA ASN A 43 0.99 -5.75 -19.99
C ASN A 43 0.41 -5.68 -21.41
N ARG A 44 0.18 -6.83 -22.03
CA ARG A 44 -0.30 -6.94 -23.42
C ARG A 44 -1.69 -6.34 -23.67
N THR A 45 -2.55 -6.32 -22.65
CA THR A 45 -3.91 -5.76 -22.72
C THR A 45 -4.02 -4.40 -22.04
N GLN A 46 -2.89 -3.71 -21.86
CA GLN A 46 -2.81 -2.46 -21.09
C GLN A 46 -3.78 -1.38 -21.57
N GLY A 47 -3.89 -1.19 -22.91
CA GLY A 47 -4.81 -0.19 -23.46
C GLY A 47 -6.27 -0.48 -23.17
N GLU A 48 -6.69 -1.73 -23.19
CA GLU A 48 -8.05 -2.16 -22.82
C GLU A 48 -8.30 -1.95 -21.32
N SER A 49 -7.34 -2.35 -20.49
CA SER A 49 -7.42 -2.18 -19.03
C SER A 49 -7.49 -0.70 -18.64
N TYR A 50 -6.73 0.19 -19.30
CA TYR A 50 -6.80 1.63 -19.07
C TYR A 50 -8.17 2.20 -19.43
N ARG A 51 -8.76 1.80 -20.55
CA ARG A 51 -10.13 2.22 -20.91
C ARG A 51 -11.14 1.77 -19.87
N ALA A 52 -11.10 0.49 -19.49
CA ALA A 52 -11.99 -0.04 -18.45
C ALA A 52 -11.84 0.70 -17.11
N GLN A 53 -10.61 1.08 -16.74
CA GLN A 53 -10.33 1.84 -15.53
C GLN A 53 -10.89 3.28 -15.61
N ILE A 54 -10.72 3.97 -16.73
CA ILE A 54 -11.22 5.34 -16.94
C ILE A 54 -12.76 5.35 -16.98
N GLU A 55 -13.36 4.43 -17.72
CA GLU A 55 -14.79 4.31 -17.95
C GLU A 55 -15.55 3.66 -16.77
N ALA A 56 -14.80 3.19 -15.74
CA ALA A 56 -15.40 2.57 -14.56
C ALA A 56 -16.47 3.47 -13.93
N SER A 57 -17.68 2.92 -13.78
CA SER A 57 -18.82 3.67 -13.23
C SER A 57 -18.60 4.05 -11.77
N GLU A 58 -19.22 5.16 -11.33
CA GLU A 58 -19.16 5.58 -9.91
C GLU A 58 -19.71 4.52 -8.94
N PRO A 59 -20.78 3.76 -9.24
CA PRO A 59 -21.20 2.65 -8.39
C PRO A 59 -20.13 1.56 -8.25
N LEU A 60 -19.41 1.22 -9.34
CA LEU A 60 -18.31 0.28 -9.28
C LEU A 60 -17.16 0.81 -8.40
N LYS A 61 -16.72 2.05 -8.62
CA LYS A 61 -15.66 2.69 -7.82
C LYS A 61 -16.02 2.72 -6.33
N LYS A 62 -17.27 3.10 -5.99
CA LYS A 62 -17.76 3.10 -4.61
C LYS A 62 -17.80 1.71 -3.98
N ASN A 63 -18.10 0.67 -4.76
CA ASN A 63 -18.07 -0.71 -4.28
C ASN A 63 -16.63 -1.20 -4.05
N LEU A 64 -15.70 -0.90 -4.97
CA LEU A 64 -14.30 -1.23 -4.82
C LEU A 64 -13.67 -0.53 -3.62
N TRP A 65 -13.97 0.75 -3.42
CA TRP A 65 -13.52 1.50 -2.24
C TRP A 65 -14.04 0.89 -0.93
N LYS A 66 -15.32 0.53 -0.88
CA LYS A 66 -15.88 -0.19 0.26
C LYS A 66 -15.05 -1.43 0.61
N GLN A 67 -14.70 -2.27 -0.38
CA GLN A 67 -13.92 -3.48 -0.16
C GLN A 67 -12.50 -3.18 0.36
N ILE A 68 -11.87 -2.10 -0.14
CA ILE A 68 -10.56 -1.63 0.32
C ILE A 68 -10.63 -1.24 1.80
N VAL A 69 -11.61 -0.42 2.18
CA VAL A 69 -11.80 0.04 3.57
C VAL A 69 -12.11 -1.14 4.50
N GLU A 70 -12.99 -2.07 4.10
CA GLU A 70 -13.28 -3.28 4.88
C GLU A 70 -12.01 -4.10 5.14
N ALA A 71 -11.20 -4.33 4.11
CA ALA A 71 -9.96 -5.10 4.22
C ALA A 71 -8.92 -4.38 5.08
N LYS A 72 -8.76 -3.06 4.92
CA LYS A 72 -7.88 -2.23 5.77
C LYS A 72 -8.22 -2.37 7.24
N ILE A 73 -9.48 -2.08 7.60
CA ILE A 73 -9.89 -2.08 9.02
C ILE A 73 -9.82 -3.49 9.59
N ARG A 74 -10.09 -4.53 8.80
CA ARG A 74 -9.94 -5.93 9.22
C ARG A 74 -8.49 -6.27 9.54
N ASN A 75 -7.54 -5.85 8.70
CA ASN A 75 -6.12 -6.06 8.94
C ASN A 75 -5.60 -5.22 10.13
N GLN A 76 -6.14 -4.02 10.33
CA GLN A 76 -5.88 -3.24 11.55
C GLN A 76 -6.35 -3.96 12.81
N ALA A 77 -7.56 -4.53 12.78
CA ALA A 77 -8.09 -5.31 13.90
C ALA A 77 -7.24 -6.55 14.18
N ALA A 78 -6.81 -7.24 13.12
CA ALA A 78 -5.93 -8.42 13.22
C ALA A 78 -4.57 -8.05 13.84
N LEU A 79 -3.96 -6.94 13.41
CA LEU A 79 -2.70 -6.47 13.98
C LEU A 79 -2.83 -6.15 15.48
N LEU A 80 -3.90 -5.45 15.88
CA LEU A 80 -4.12 -5.20 17.31
C LEU A 80 -4.21 -6.51 18.09
N GLY A 81 -4.96 -7.50 17.59
CA GLY A 81 -5.07 -8.82 18.22
C GLY A 81 -3.73 -9.54 18.31
N LYS A 82 -2.92 -9.52 17.25
CA LYS A 82 -1.56 -10.09 17.21
C LYS A 82 -0.63 -9.47 18.26
N LEU A 83 -0.81 -8.18 18.54
CA LEU A 83 -0.06 -7.45 19.55
C LEU A 83 -0.67 -7.55 20.97
N GLY A 84 -1.63 -8.45 21.19
CA GLY A 84 -2.29 -8.64 22.48
C GLY A 84 -3.23 -7.49 22.89
N LYS A 85 -3.65 -6.66 21.92
CA LYS A 85 -4.57 -5.53 22.11
C LYS A 85 -5.98 -5.88 21.63
N ASP A 86 -6.97 -5.07 22.03
CA ASP A 86 -8.38 -5.32 21.69
C ASP A 86 -8.71 -4.90 20.25
N GLY A 87 -8.47 -5.80 19.30
CA GLY A 87 -8.85 -5.64 17.90
C GLY A 87 -10.37 -5.71 17.66
N ASP A 88 -11.12 -6.29 18.61
CA ASP A 88 -12.58 -6.44 18.48
C ASP A 88 -13.31 -5.11 18.46
N LYS A 89 -12.72 -4.05 19.05
CA LYS A 89 -13.21 -2.66 18.94
C LYS A 89 -13.40 -2.20 17.50
N LEU A 90 -12.66 -2.77 16.55
CA LEU A 90 -12.75 -2.41 15.13
C LEU A 90 -13.78 -3.25 14.35
N LYS A 91 -14.31 -4.36 14.91
CA LYS A 91 -15.30 -5.21 14.24
C LYS A 91 -16.56 -4.48 13.74
N PRO A 92 -17.19 -3.58 14.53
CA PRO A 92 -18.38 -2.85 14.06
C PRO A 92 -18.08 -1.95 12.85
N TYR A 93 -16.84 -1.49 12.70
CA TYR A 93 -16.45 -0.59 11.61
C TYR A 93 -16.33 -1.35 10.29
N TYR A 94 -15.55 -2.44 10.21
CA TYR A 94 -15.39 -3.15 8.94
C TYR A 94 -16.59 -3.99 8.53
N ARG A 95 -17.48 -4.39 9.46
CA ARG A 95 -18.70 -5.12 9.14
C ARG A 95 -19.81 -4.25 8.54
N ASN A 96 -19.75 -2.95 8.76
CA ASN A 96 -20.83 -2.03 8.42
C ASN A 96 -20.38 -0.91 7.46
N VAL A 97 -19.31 -1.12 6.67
CA VAL A 97 -18.88 -0.14 5.67
C VAL A 97 -19.92 -0.02 4.58
N LYS A 98 -20.44 1.18 4.37
CA LYS A 98 -21.37 1.49 3.28
C LYS A 98 -20.64 1.70 1.96
N SER A 99 -21.39 1.68 0.87
CA SER A 99 -20.86 1.97 -0.47
C SER A 99 -20.13 3.31 -0.48
N GLY A 100 -18.86 3.32 -0.91
CA GLY A 100 -18.03 4.52 -0.93
C GLY A 100 -17.60 5.03 0.46
N ASP A 101 -17.78 4.22 1.53
CA ASP A 101 -17.51 4.61 2.92
C ASP A 101 -18.17 5.94 3.32
N SER A 102 -19.44 6.10 2.93
CA SER A 102 -20.17 7.38 3.05
C SER A 102 -20.33 7.92 4.47
N ASP A 103 -20.18 7.08 5.49
CA ASP A 103 -20.19 7.43 6.92
C ASP A 103 -18.80 7.46 7.57
N ASN A 104 -17.72 7.45 6.72
CA ASN A 104 -16.32 7.58 7.14
C ASN A 104 -15.92 6.60 8.24
N ARG A 105 -16.22 5.31 8.04
CA ARG A 105 -15.79 4.23 8.93
C ARG A 105 -14.29 4.10 9.01
N GLU A 106 -13.60 4.36 7.88
CA GLU A 106 -12.15 4.41 7.83
C GLU A 106 -11.56 5.38 8.84
N GLY A 107 -11.99 6.64 8.81
CA GLY A 107 -11.49 7.67 9.71
C GLY A 107 -11.86 7.40 11.18
N ALA A 108 -13.05 6.84 11.44
CA ALA A 108 -13.46 6.47 12.80
C ALA A 108 -12.61 5.31 13.35
N ALA A 109 -12.38 4.27 12.55
CA ALA A 109 -11.53 3.13 12.91
C ALA A 109 -10.07 3.55 13.11
N ALA A 110 -9.53 4.45 12.25
CA ALA A 110 -8.17 4.93 12.34
C ALA A 110 -7.87 5.63 13.66
N ARG A 111 -8.80 6.42 14.21
CA ARG A 111 -8.63 7.07 15.53
C ARG A 111 -8.45 6.07 16.65
N ILE A 112 -9.26 5.01 16.67
CA ILE A 112 -9.14 3.94 17.66
C ILE A 112 -7.84 3.18 17.45
N TYR A 113 -7.55 2.78 16.20
CA TYR A 113 -6.39 2.00 15.83
C TYR A 113 -5.07 2.66 16.26
N TRP A 114 -4.87 3.93 15.91
CA TRP A 114 -3.63 4.64 16.25
C TRP A 114 -3.47 4.84 17.74
N SER A 115 -4.55 5.13 18.45
CA SER A 115 -4.54 5.24 19.92
C SER A 115 -4.21 3.91 20.60
N GLU A 116 -4.73 2.80 20.10
CA GLU A 116 -4.38 1.46 20.60
C GLU A 116 -2.94 1.07 20.23
N LEU A 117 -2.47 1.40 19.03
CA LEU A 117 -1.17 0.98 18.55
C LEU A 117 0.00 1.70 19.24
N PHE A 118 -0.04 3.03 19.30
CA PHE A 118 1.06 3.87 19.78
C PHE A 118 0.72 4.74 21.01
N GLY A 119 -0.50 4.61 21.56
CA GLY A 119 -0.95 5.39 22.71
C GLY A 119 -1.78 6.62 22.32
N ARG A 120 -2.49 7.18 23.32
CA ARG A 120 -3.48 8.25 23.11
C ARG A 120 -2.90 9.56 22.58
N GLU A 121 -1.63 9.82 22.89
CA GLU A 121 -0.93 11.05 22.48
C GLU A 121 -0.40 10.96 21.04
N PHE A 122 -0.40 9.77 20.43
CA PHE A 122 0.09 9.60 19.07
C PHE A 122 -0.89 10.17 18.05
N VAL A 123 -0.38 11.06 17.18
CA VAL A 123 -1.11 11.61 16.04
C VAL A 123 -0.41 11.22 14.75
N ARG A 124 -1.15 10.53 13.87
CA ARG A 124 -0.64 10.15 12.55
C ARG A 124 -0.69 11.33 11.59
N ILE A 125 0.43 12.04 11.45
CA ILE A 125 0.62 13.15 10.52
C ILE A 125 1.98 13.06 9.85
N ARG A 126 2.11 13.66 8.65
CA ARG A 126 3.33 13.54 7.84
C ARG A 126 4.58 14.07 8.56
N GLU A 127 4.47 15.18 9.28
CA GLU A 127 5.58 15.83 9.98
C GLU A 127 5.43 15.69 11.52
N GLY A 128 4.84 14.55 11.95
CA GLY A 128 4.64 14.26 13.36
C GLY A 128 5.88 13.71 14.05
N ALA A 129 5.76 13.63 15.39
CA ALA A 129 6.75 12.98 16.24
C ALA A 129 6.95 11.50 15.85
N GLU A 130 8.04 10.91 16.31
CA GLU A 130 8.30 9.47 16.12
C GLU A 130 7.10 8.62 16.61
N PRO A 131 6.79 7.52 15.90
CA PRO A 131 7.49 6.92 14.77
C PRO A 131 6.94 7.34 13.38
N ASN A 132 6.35 8.54 13.21
CA ASN A 132 5.79 8.98 11.94
C ASN A 132 6.82 8.97 10.77
N ASN A 133 8.08 9.26 11.06
CA ASN A 133 9.19 9.20 10.09
C ASN A 133 9.35 7.79 9.51
N LEU A 134 9.31 6.75 10.36
CA LEU A 134 9.40 5.34 9.94
C LEU A 134 8.17 4.91 9.14
N LEU A 135 6.97 5.29 9.60
CA LEU A 135 5.72 5.05 8.89
C LEU A 135 5.73 5.67 7.49
N ASN A 136 6.20 6.93 7.38
CA ASN A 136 6.29 7.61 6.10
C ASN A 136 7.22 6.90 5.13
N TYR A 137 8.40 6.48 5.61
CA TYR A 137 9.38 5.76 4.80
C TYR A 137 8.84 4.40 4.36
N GLY A 138 8.28 3.61 5.28
CA GLY A 138 7.68 2.31 4.99
C GLY A 138 6.51 2.41 4.01
N TYR A 139 5.63 3.39 4.17
CA TYR A 139 4.54 3.63 3.22
C TYR A 139 5.01 4.06 1.84
N THR A 140 6.15 4.77 1.75
CA THR A 140 6.71 5.11 0.44
C THR A 140 7.25 3.88 -0.28
N ILE A 141 7.89 2.94 0.44
CA ILE A 141 8.31 1.65 -0.11
C ILE A 141 7.08 0.85 -0.60
N LEU A 142 6.08 0.74 0.25
CA LEU A 142 4.84 0.02 -0.08
C LEU A 142 4.15 0.63 -1.30
N ARG A 143 4.01 1.97 -1.35
CA ARG A 143 3.44 2.70 -2.48
C ARG A 143 4.16 2.40 -3.80
N ALA A 144 5.50 2.39 -3.78
CA ALA A 144 6.30 2.08 -4.96
C ALA A 144 6.08 0.63 -5.43
N ALA A 145 6.01 -0.33 -4.50
CA ALA A 145 5.73 -1.73 -4.82
C ALA A 145 4.32 -1.91 -5.40
N VAL A 146 3.31 -1.24 -4.83
CA VAL A 146 1.93 -1.25 -5.34
C VAL A 146 1.87 -0.63 -6.74
N ALA A 147 2.49 0.54 -6.97
CA ALA A 147 2.50 1.18 -8.28
C ALA A 147 3.12 0.27 -9.35
N ARG A 148 4.23 -0.40 -9.05
CA ARG A 148 4.84 -1.40 -9.93
C ARG A 148 3.88 -2.56 -10.23
N SER A 149 3.22 -3.09 -9.20
CA SER A 149 2.29 -4.21 -9.34
C SER A 149 1.06 -3.84 -10.18
N LEU A 150 0.55 -2.62 -10.03
CA LEU A 150 -0.54 -2.08 -10.84
C LEU A 150 -0.14 -2.01 -12.32
N MET A 151 1.04 -1.45 -12.63
CA MET A 151 1.56 -1.39 -14.01
C MET A 151 1.69 -2.79 -14.61
N GLY A 152 2.27 -3.74 -13.86
CA GLY A 152 2.39 -5.15 -14.31
C GLY A 152 1.03 -5.83 -14.54
N SER A 153 -0.04 -5.35 -13.91
CA SER A 153 -1.42 -5.83 -14.11
C SER A 153 -2.20 -5.03 -15.17
N GLY A 154 -1.54 -4.11 -15.89
CA GLY A 154 -2.17 -3.27 -16.92
C GLY A 154 -3.02 -2.13 -16.35
N LEU A 155 -2.80 -1.71 -15.10
CA LEU A 155 -3.51 -0.59 -14.50
C LEU A 155 -2.58 0.62 -14.34
N PHE A 156 -3.11 1.82 -14.64
CA PHE A 156 -2.34 3.05 -14.48
C PHE A 156 -2.50 3.63 -13.07
N PRO A 157 -1.41 3.82 -12.31
CA PRO A 157 -1.49 4.22 -10.90
C PRO A 157 -2.09 5.61 -10.65
N ALA A 158 -2.17 6.47 -11.68
CA ALA A 158 -2.71 7.82 -11.59
C ALA A 158 -4.26 7.89 -11.63
N PHE A 159 -4.96 6.81 -11.98
CA PHE A 159 -6.43 6.81 -12.03
C PHE A 159 -7.01 6.17 -10.77
N GLY A 160 -7.15 6.94 -9.70
CA GLY A 160 -7.66 6.49 -8.40
C GLY A 160 -9.14 6.08 -8.42
N ILE A 161 -9.49 5.23 -7.45
CA ILE A 161 -10.86 4.83 -7.14
C ILE A 161 -11.51 5.90 -6.27
N PHE A 162 -10.83 6.33 -5.21
CA PHE A 162 -11.33 7.25 -4.20
C PHE A 162 -10.48 8.52 -4.07
N HIS A 163 -9.14 8.39 -3.96
CA HIS A 163 -8.25 9.54 -3.84
C HIS A 163 -8.23 10.35 -5.14
N ARG A 164 -8.58 11.65 -5.05
CA ARG A 164 -8.73 12.55 -6.22
C ARG A 164 -7.92 13.85 -6.08
N ASN A 165 -6.93 13.87 -5.17
CA ASN A 165 -6.09 15.05 -5.02
C ASN A 165 -5.28 15.27 -6.31
N ARG A 166 -5.44 16.44 -6.95
CA ARG A 166 -4.78 16.80 -8.22
C ARG A 166 -3.25 16.78 -8.17
N TYR A 167 -2.69 16.92 -6.97
CA TYR A 167 -1.24 16.89 -6.77
C TYR A 167 -0.69 15.51 -6.48
N ASN A 168 -1.56 14.51 -6.35
CA ASN A 168 -1.17 13.14 -6.12
C ASN A 168 -0.91 12.44 -7.45
N ALA A 169 0.35 12.02 -7.69
CA ALA A 169 0.74 11.32 -8.91
C ALA A 169 0.29 9.84 -8.93
N PHE A 170 -0.04 9.25 -7.78
CA PHE A 170 -0.32 7.82 -7.65
C PHE A 170 -1.56 7.50 -6.81
N PRO A 171 -2.72 8.13 -7.09
CA PRO A 171 -3.91 7.96 -6.25
C PRO A 171 -4.42 6.52 -6.21
N LEU A 172 -4.33 5.72 -7.29
CA LEU A 172 -4.71 4.31 -7.26
C LEU A 172 -3.76 3.48 -6.41
N ALA A 173 -2.46 3.79 -6.42
CA ALA A 173 -1.52 3.10 -5.56
C ALA A 173 -1.81 3.40 -4.08
N ASP A 174 -2.21 4.65 -3.76
CA ASP A 174 -2.63 5.01 -2.41
C ASP A 174 -3.92 4.31 -2.00
N ASP A 175 -4.89 4.15 -2.92
CA ASP A 175 -6.10 3.39 -2.66
C ASP A 175 -5.79 1.91 -2.35
N VAL A 176 -5.01 1.27 -3.22
CA VAL A 176 -4.76 -0.18 -3.17
C VAL A 176 -3.82 -0.57 -2.03
N MET A 177 -2.94 0.32 -1.60
CA MET A 177 -2.03 0.04 -0.49
C MET A 177 -2.71 0.03 0.89
N GLU A 178 -3.92 0.58 1.03
CA GLU A 178 -4.59 0.74 2.33
C GLU A 178 -4.70 -0.58 3.13
N PRO A 179 -5.11 -1.73 2.56
CA PRO A 179 -5.14 -3.00 3.28
C PRO A 179 -3.77 -3.56 3.68
N TYR A 180 -2.70 -3.05 3.06
CA TYR A 180 -1.32 -3.47 3.33
C TYR A 180 -0.60 -2.56 4.35
N ARG A 181 -1.14 -1.38 4.66
CA ARG A 181 -0.54 -0.48 5.65
C ARG A 181 -0.29 -1.17 6.99
N PRO A 182 -1.18 -2.01 7.53
CA PRO A 182 -0.93 -2.69 8.80
C PRO A 182 0.33 -3.57 8.83
N TYR A 183 0.82 -4.05 7.70
CA TYR A 183 2.10 -4.77 7.66
C TYR A 183 3.31 -3.85 7.88
N VAL A 184 3.24 -2.62 7.36
CA VAL A 184 4.21 -1.56 7.68
C VAL A 184 4.12 -1.19 9.15
N ASP A 185 2.88 -1.02 9.65
CA ASP A 185 2.60 -0.59 11.02
C ASP A 185 3.14 -1.60 12.04
N GLU A 186 3.00 -2.91 11.75
CA GLU A 186 3.56 -4.00 12.56
C GLU A 186 5.08 -3.89 12.68
N LEU A 187 5.76 -3.74 11.54
CA LEU A 187 7.20 -3.61 11.49
C LEU A 187 7.68 -2.35 12.21
N VAL A 188 7.01 -1.23 11.99
CA VAL A 188 7.33 0.05 12.65
C VAL A 188 7.07 -0.03 14.15
N CYS A 189 5.98 -0.67 14.59
CA CYS A 189 5.69 -0.88 16.01
C CYS A 189 6.82 -1.67 16.69
N ARG A 190 7.32 -2.74 16.05
CA ARG A 190 8.47 -3.51 16.55
C ARG A 190 9.72 -2.64 16.67
N LEU A 191 10.08 -1.90 15.60
CA LEU A 191 11.25 -1.01 15.59
C LEU A 191 11.15 0.06 16.69
N TYR A 192 9.96 0.63 16.89
CA TYR A 192 9.70 1.63 17.90
C TYR A 192 9.88 1.06 19.32
N LEU A 193 9.39 -0.14 19.59
CA LEU A 193 9.58 -0.83 20.87
C LEU A 193 11.04 -1.19 21.15
N GLU A 194 11.84 -1.42 20.06
CA GLU A 194 13.28 -1.64 20.13
C GLU A 194 14.09 -0.33 20.24
N ASN A 195 13.44 0.83 20.38
CA ASN A 195 14.06 2.18 20.36
C ASN A 195 14.84 2.49 19.08
N LYS A 196 14.52 1.83 17.96
CA LYS A 196 15.11 2.07 16.64
C LYS A 196 14.28 3.11 15.87
N THR A 197 14.29 4.36 16.32
CA THR A 197 13.40 5.41 15.79
C THR A 197 14.03 6.23 14.65
N GLN A 198 15.36 6.16 14.48
CA GLN A 198 16.08 6.90 13.46
C GLN A 198 16.18 6.11 12.14
N LEU A 199 16.01 6.79 11.00
CA LEU A 199 16.15 6.22 9.66
C LEU A 199 17.61 5.94 9.27
N THR A 200 18.30 5.12 10.09
CA THR A 200 19.64 4.62 9.75
C THR A 200 19.59 3.67 8.55
N GLN A 201 20.75 3.37 7.97
CA GLN A 201 20.82 2.41 6.85
C GLN A 201 20.30 1.01 7.26
N ALA A 202 20.58 0.57 8.48
CA ALA A 202 20.07 -0.69 9.02
C ALA A 202 18.54 -0.69 9.12
N VAL A 203 17.94 0.36 9.71
CA VAL A 203 16.49 0.50 9.83
C VAL A 203 15.81 0.60 8.46
N LYS A 204 16.39 1.31 7.50
CA LYS A 204 15.90 1.34 6.12
C LYS A 204 15.96 -0.05 5.46
N GLY A 205 17.01 -0.83 5.73
CA GLY A 205 17.12 -2.22 5.28
C GLY A 205 16.01 -3.11 5.86
N GLU A 206 15.73 -2.97 7.17
CA GLU A 206 14.62 -3.67 7.82
C GLU A 206 13.26 -3.26 7.21
N LEU A 207 13.02 -1.97 6.95
CA LEU A 207 11.80 -1.50 6.30
C LEU A 207 11.64 -2.02 4.86
N LEU A 208 12.74 -2.16 4.12
CA LEU A 208 12.74 -2.76 2.78
C LEU A 208 12.41 -4.26 2.81
N SER A 209 12.79 -4.97 3.87
CA SER A 209 12.49 -6.40 4.02
C SER A 209 10.99 -6.71 4.12
N LEU A 210 10.16 -5.69 4.36
CA LEU A 210 8.70 -5.79 4.33
C LEU A 210 8.17 -6.48 3.06
N LEU A 211 8.81 -6.25 1.92
CA LEU A 211 8.39 -6.83 0.64
C LEU A 211 8.47 -8.37 0.61
N TYR A 212 9.24 -8.95 1.50
CA TYR A 212 9.41 -10.40 1.67
C TYR A 212 8.58 -10.96 2.83
N ALA A 213 7.86 -10.10 3.58
CA ALA A 213 7.00 -10.55 4.67
C ALA A 213 5.87 -11.45 4.13
N ASP A 214 5.54 -12.48 4.89
CA ASP A 214 4.46 -13.39 4.53
C ASP A 214 3.10 -12.69 4.58
N THR A 215 2.33 -12.87 3.51
CA THR A 215 0.94 -12.44 3.42
C THR A 215 0.06 -13.64 3.12
N ARG A 216 -1.06 -13.77 3.84
CA ARG A 216 -2.00 -14.88 3.64
C ARG A 216 -3.13 -14.47 2.69
N PHE A 217 -3.29 -15.25 1.62
CA PHE A 217 -4.45 -15.20 0.74
C PHE A 217 -5.22 -16.52 0.88
N GLU A 218 -6.36 -16.50 1.58
CA GLU A 218 -7.12 -17.69 1.92
C GLU A 218 -6.25 -18.73 2.65
N LYS A 219 -5.82 -19.80 1.95
CA LYS A 219 -5.01 -20.90 2.49
C LYS A 219 -3.54 -20.84 2.06
N VAL A 220 -3.13 -19.84 1.31
CA VAL A 220 -1.79 -19.77 0.71
C VAL A 220 -1.01 -18.59 1.26
N LEU A 221 0.20 -18.85 1.76
CA LEU A 221 1.17 -17.84 2.13
C LEU A 221 1.98 -17.41 0.89
N ARG A 222 2.20 -16.12 0.76
CA ARG A 222 2.99 -15.51 -0.32
C ARG A 222 3.80 -14.34 0.23
N PRO A 223 5.01 -14.07 -0.26
CA PRO A 223 5.68 -12.80 0.00
C PRO A 223 4.79 -11.61 -0.38
N LEU A 224 4.88 -10.51 0.34
CA LEU A 224 4.03 -9.34 0.17
C LEU A 224 4.07 -8.79 -1.27
N ASP A 225 5.25 -8.74 -1.90
CA ASP A 225 5.39 -8.27 -3.29
C ASP A 225 4.63 -9.17 -4.28
N VAL A 226 4.61 -10.48 -4.06
CA VAL A 226 3.80 -11.43 -4.84
C VAL A 226 2.32 -11.24 -4.53
N GLY A 227 1.95 -11.05 -3.25
CA GLY A 227 0.59 -10.75 -2.82
C GLY A 227 0.01 -9.51 -3.51
N LEU A 228 0.81 -8.46 -3.68
CA LEU A 228 0.42 -7.25 -4.42
C LEU A 228 0.03 -7.57 -5.87
N THR A 229 0.71 -8.52 -6.52
CA THR A 229 0.37 -8.93 -7.89
C THR A 229 -1.01 -9.59 -7.96
N PHE A 230 -1.37 -10.43 -6.98
CA PHE A 230 -2.71 -11.01 -6.89
C PHE A 230 -3.80 -9.94 -6.69
N THR A 231 -3.54 -8.98 -5.81
CA THR A 231 -4.47 -7.87 -5.57
C THR A 231 -4.66 -7.04 -6.82
N SER A 232 -3.58 -6.61 -7.47
CA SER A 232 -3.62 -5.78 -8.67
C SER A 232 -4.28 -6.49 -9.85
N ALA A 233 -3.97 -7.78 -10.08
CA ALA A 233 -4.61 -8.58 -11.13
C ALA A 233 -6.11 -8.76 -10.88
N SER A 234 -6.52 -9.02 -9.63
CA SER A 234 -7.93 -9.13 -9.29
C SER A 234 -8.69 -7.80 -9.44
N LEU A 235 -8.03 -6.67 -9.16
CA LEU A 235 -8.58 -5.34 -9.38
C LEU A 235 -8.78 -5.05 -10.88
N ALA A 236 -7.81 -5.42 -11.73
CA ALA A 236 -7.95 -5.30 -13.19
C ALA A 236 -9.15 -6.09 -13.69
N GLN A 237 -9.35 -7.32 -13.19
CA GLN A 237 -10.53 -8.13 -13.47
C GLN A 237 -11.83 -7.49 -12.97
N CYS A 238 -11.80 -6.75 -11.86
CA CYS A 238 -12.97 -6.02 -11.40
C CYS A 238 -13.34 -4.86 -12.35
N PHE A 239 -12.36 -4.12 -12.86
CA PHE A 239 -12.62 -3.04 -13.83
C PHE A 239 -13.19 -3.57 -15.15
N THR A 240 -12.75 -4.74 -15.62
CA THR A 240 -13.27 -5.36 -16.84
C THR A 240 -14.57 -6.17 -16.62
N GLY A 241 -15.09 -6.21 -15.40
CA GLY A 241 -16.32 -6.94 -15.07
C GLY A 241 -16.17 -8.46 -14.95
N MET A 242 -14.97 -9.00 -15.14
CA MET A 242 -14.70 -10.44 -15.01
C MET A 242 -14.76 -10.92 -13.57
N ARG A 243 -14.63 -10.01 -12.59
CA ARG A 243 -14.65 -10.32 -11.17
C ARG A 243 -15.42 -9.23 -10.40
N LYS A 244 -16.03 -9.61 -9.26
CA LYS A 244 -16.76 -8.68 -8.39
C LYS A 244 -16.01 -8.29 -7.13
N LYS A 245 -15.01 -9.07 -6.73
CA LYS A 245 -14.28 -8.89 -5.46
C LYS A 245 -12.78 -8.79 -5.71
N ILE A 246 -12.14 -7.83 -5.07
CA ILE A 246 -10.69 -7.73 -5.02
C ILE A 246 -10.16 -8.80 -4.05
N ALA A 247 -9.04 -9.44 -4.40
CA ALA A 247 -8.33 -10.33 -3.50
C ALA A 247 -7.40 -9.50 -2.62
N PHE A 248 -7.62 -9.52 -1.30
CA PHE A 248 -6.75 -8.88 -0.32
C PHE A 248 -6.14 -9.91 0.61
N PRO A 249 -4.93 -9.64 1.14
CA PRO A 249 -4.35 -10.49 2.16
C PRO A 249 -5.08 -10.31 3.49
N LEU A 250 -4.99 -11.34 4.32
CA LEU A 250 -5.35 -11.29 5.74
C LEU A 250 -4.07 -11.27 6.56
N LEU A 251 -3.99 -10.33 7.50
CA LEU A 251 -2.93 -10.28 8.50
C LEU A 251 -3.27 -11.27 9.62
N GLU A 252 -2.30 -12.11 10.02
CA GLU A 252 -2.41 -13.09 11.11
C GLU A 252 -1.29 -12.92 12.13
#